data_283de599c124f238fbc39b0c0726f275
#
_entry.id   283de599c124f238fbc39b0c0726f275
#
_cell.length_a   1.000
_cell.length_b   1.000
_cell.length_c   1.000
_cell.angle_alpha   90.00
_cell.angle_beta   90.00
_cell.angle_gamma   90.00
#
_symmetry.space_group_name_H-M   'P 1'
#
loop_
_entity.id
_entity.type
_entity.pdbx_description
1 polymer ?
#
loop_
_entity_poly.entity_id
_entity_poly.type
_entity_poly.pdbx_seq_one_letter_code
_entity_poly.pdbx_strand_id
1 'polypeptide(L)'
;TSPINIFIIPESHSFQVLAQSGYPYPNSGSFPSNFDFTGYVTQNGSSEQGKISLNHENTPVAGVTVMDVNYDSISNLWAISNPSPIDFTPVVRTQRNCSGGITPWGTVLIGEEIRVLGDTNLDGHQDVGWMVEIDVENRQVMNYGNGPEKLWKMGRMAHENAAVSF
;
A
#
# COMPACT_ATOMS: atom_id res chain seq x y z
N THR A 1 14.01 30.93 8.10
CA THR A 1 15.01 29.88 7.80
C THR A 1 14.25 28.68 7.31
N SER A 2 14.43 28.32 6.03
CA SER A 2 13.87 27.08 5.48
C SER A 2 14.40 25.89 6.29
N PRO A 3 13.57 24.89 6.62
CA PRO A 3 14.07 23.69 7.26
C PRO A 3 15.14 23.05 6.39
N ILE A 4 16.30 22.81 6.94
CA ILE A 4 17.35 22.07 6.26
C ILE A 4 16.94 20.60 6.35
N ASN A 5 16.49 20.02 5.27
CA ASN A 5 16.22 18.58 5.19
C ASN A 5 17.56 17.83 5.18
N ILE A 6 18.09 17.56 6.37
CA ILE A 6 19.30 16.74 6.53
C ILE A 6 18.87 15.34 6.95
N PHE A 7 19.25 14.34 6.16
CA PHE A 7 19.18 12.96 6.54
C PHE A 7 20.55 12.52 7.04
N ILE A 8 20.66 12.23 8.33
CA ILE A 8 21.94 11.86 8.97
C ILE A 8 21.98 10.35 9.13
N ILE A 9 22.96 9.72 8.51
CA ILE A 9 23.22 8.28 8.60
C ILE A 9 24.70 8.07 8.97
N PRO A 10 25.08 6.89 9.52
CA PRO A 10 26.49 6.53 9.71
C PRO A 10 27.28 6.59 8.39
N GLU A 11 28.57 6.98 8.47
CA GLU A 11 29.43 7.10 7.30
C GLU A 11 29.56 5.81 6.49
N SER A 12 29.41 4.65 7.15
CA SER A 12 29.42 3.32 6.52
C SER A 12 28.12 2.96 5.77
N HIS A 13 27.10 3.84 5.80
CA HIS A 13 25.80 3.57 5.19
C HIS A 13 25.53 4.54 4.04
N SER A 14 24.73 4.08 3.10
CA SER A 14 24.13 4.89 2.05
C SER A 14 22.62 4.70 2.04
N PHE A 15 21.90 5.60 1.41
CA PHE A 15 20.46 5.45 1.19
C PHE A 15 20.11 5.72 -0.27
N GLN A 16 18.98 5.18 -0.68
CA GLN A 16 18.43 5.37 -2.00
C GLN A 16 16.96 5.77 -1.88
N VAL A 17 16.56 6.81 -2.60
CA VAL A 17 15.14 7.17 -2.76
C VAL A 17 14.59 6.35 -3.92
N LEU A 18 13.64 5.45 -3.64
CA LEU A 18 13.00 4.61 -4.66
C LEU A 18 11.84 5.33 -5.34
N ALA A 19 11.05 6.07 -4.58
CA ALA A 19 9.91 6.81 -5.10
C ALA A 19 9.64 8.06 -4.25
N GLN A 20 8.97 9.03 -4.84
CA GLN A 20 8.53 10.24 -4.15
C GLN A 20 7.17 10.69 -4.68
N SER A 21 6.46 11.49 -3.90
CA SER A 21 5.21 12.11 -4.35
C SER A 21 5.41 12.88 -5.65
N GLY A 22 4.47 12.74 -6.58
CA GLY A 22 4.54 13.32 -7.92
C GLY A 22 5.33 12.48 -8.94
N TYR A 23 5.97 11.38 -8.53
CA TYR A 23 6.62 10.45 -9.47
C TYR A 23 5.56 9.88 -10.43
N PRO A 24 5.79 9.91 -11.76
CA PRO A 24 4.78 9.52 -12.72
C PRO A 24 4.55 8.01 -12.74
N TYR A 25 3.31 7.59 -12.95
CA TYR A 25 2.99 6.23 -13.37
C TYR A 25 3.21 6.07 -14.88
N PRO A 26 3.52 4.85 -15.36
CA PRO A 26 3.75 4.60 -16.79
C PRO A 26 2.57 4.95 -17.69
N ASN A 27 1.34 4.76 -17.22
CA ASN A 27 0.14 4.95 -18.03
C ASN A 27 -0.47 6.35 -17.88
N SER A 28 -0.75 6.76 -16.65
CA SER A 28 -1.28 8.10 -16.35
C SER A 28 -1.27 8.35 -14.84
N GLY A 29 -1.22 9.64 -14.45
CA GLY A 29 -1.20 10.04 -13.05
C GLY A 29 0.18 9.95 -12.43
N SER A 30 0.23 10.10 -11.12
CA SER A 30 1.47 10.10 -10.34
C SER A 30 1.23 9.58 -8.93
N PHE A 31 2.33 9.22 -8.26
CA PHE A 31 2.29 8.83 -6.85
C PHE A 31 1.65 9.92 -6.02
N PRO A 32 0.60 9.62 -5.24
CA PRO A 32 0.03 10.55 -4.29
C PRO A 32 1.05 10.98 -3.21
N SER A 33 0.63 11.84 -2.31
CA SER A 33 1.38 12.20 -1.11
C SER A 33 1.03 11.30 0.07
N ASN A 34 1.54 11.67 1.25
CA ASN A 34 1.25 11.04 2.54
C ASN A 34 1.50 9.53 2.51
N PHE A 35 2.75 9.17 2.22
CA PHE A 35 3.20 7.79 2.29
C PHE A 35 3.17 7.31 3.74
N ASP A 36 2.62 6.13 3.95
CA ASP A 36 2.59 5.45 5.23
C ASP A 36 3.19 4.05 5.10
N PHE A 37 2.46 2.99 5.43
CA PHE A 37 2.98 1.63 5.41
C PHE A 37 3.63 1.27 4.08
N THR A 38 4.83 0.71 4.18
CA THR A 38 5.58 0.16 3.06
C THR A 38 5.87 -1.31 3.32
N GLY A 39 5.20 -2.19 2.59
CA GLY A 39 5.35 -3.64 2.71
C GLY A 39 6.18 -4.21 1.56
N TYR A 40 7.22 -5.01 1.87
CA TYR A 40 7.97 -5.77 0.89
C TYR A 40 7.49 -7.22 0.87
N VAL A 41 6.95 -7.65 -0.24
CA VAL A 41 6.51 -9.04 -0.48
C VAL A 41 7.52 -9.72 -1.40
N THR A 42 8.16 -10.77 -0.91
CA THR A 42 9.20 -11.51 -1.64
C THR A 42 8.60 -12.23 -2.85
N GLN A 43 9.34 -12.28 -3.95
CA GLN A 43 9.00 -13.13 -5.08
C GLN A 43 9.81 -14.44 -5.01
N ASN A 44 9.11 -15.57 -5.00
CA ASN A 44 9.73 -16.91 -4.91
C ASN A 44 10.71 -17.07 -3.74
N GLY A 45 10.45 -16.39 -2.62
CA GLY A 45 11.32 -16.41 -1.44
C GLY A 45 12.63 -15.63 -1.58
N SER A 46 12.79 -14.86 -2.65
CA SER A 46 13.97 -14.04 -2.86
C SER A 46 14.00 -12.82 -1.94
N SER A 47 15.17 -12.51 -1.38
CA SER A 47 15.43 -11.25 -0.68
C SER A 47 15.80 -10.10 -1.62
N GLU A 48 16.03 -10.39 -2.90
CA GLU A 48 16.52 -9.45 -3.91
C GLU A 48 15.48 -9.12 -4.99
N GLN A 49 14.37 -9.85 -5.00
CA GLN A 49 13.26 -9.64 -5.95
C GLN A 49 11.93 -9.72 -5.22
N GLY A 50 11.06 -8.76 -5.47
CA GLY A 50 9.75 -8.72 -4.84
C GLY A 50 8.89 -7.58 -5.34
N LYS A 51 7.86 -7.32 -4.57
CA LYS A 51 6.96 -6.20 -4.77
C LYS A 51 6.93 -5.32 -3.53
N ILE A 52 6.86 -4.03 -3.73
CA ILE A 52 6.56 -3.08 -2.66
C ILE A 52 5.10 -2.65 -2.81
N SER A 53 4.35 -2.77 -1.71
CA SER A 53 3.06 -2.13 -1.52
C SER A 53 3.26 -0.87 -0.68
N LEU A 54 2.83 0.27 -1.19
CA LEU A 54 3.02 1.57 -0.56
C LEU A 54 1.65 2.22 -0.34
N ASN A 55 1.27 2.42 0.92
CA ASN A 55 0.02 3.08 1.29
C ASN A 55 0.11 4.59 1.13
N HIS A 56 -1.02 5.21 0.76
CA HIS A 56 -1.20 6.66 0.67
C HIS A 56 -2.34 7.07 1.61
N GLU A 57 -2.00 7.71 2.73
CA GLU A 57 -2.94 8.11 3.77
C GLU A 57 -3.66 9.42 3.41
N ASN A 58 -4.38 9.44 2.30
CA ASN A 58 -5.06 10.63 1.81
C ASN A 58 -6.55 10.66 2.15
N THR A 59 -7.12 11.86 2.10
CA THR A 59 -8.56 12.14 2.15
C THR A 59 -8.96 13.08 1.02
N PRO A 60 -10.16 13.00 0.46
CA PRO A 60 -11.26 12.06 0.76
C PRO A 60 -11.07 10.67 0.11
N VAL A 61 -10.03 10.46 -0.67
CA VAL A 61 -9.70 9.19 -1.32
C VAL A 61 -8.24 8.86 -1.05
N ALA A 62 -8.02 7.71 -0.48
CA ALA A 62 -6.69 7.14 -0.29
C ALA A 62 -6.31 6.21 -1.45
N GLY A 63 -5.15 5.61 -1.36
CA GLY A 63 -4.69 4.69 -2.38
C GLY A 63 -3.63 3.71 -1.87
N VAL A 64 -3.24 2.82 -2.74
CA VAL A 64 -2.07 1.95 -2.60
C VAL A 64 -1.37 1.92 -3.95
N THR A 65 -0.07 2.04 -3.95
CA THR A 65 0.77 1.79 -5.13
C THR A 65 1.50 0.47 -4.95
N VAL A 66 1.42 -0.41 -5.94
CA VAL A 66 2.25 -1.61 -6.01
C VAL A 66 3.30 -1.43 -7.11
N MET A 67 4.55 -1.75 -6.80
CA MET A 67 5.67 -1.69 -7.74
C MET A 67 6.54 -2.93 -7.63
N ASP A 68 7.14 -3.36 -8.75
CA ASP A 68 8.13 -4.42 -8.73
C ASP A 68 9.48 -3.83 -8.33
N VAL A 69 10.26 -4.58 -7.55
CA VAL A 69 11.59 -4.18 -7.10
C VAL A 69 12.60 -5.31 -7.32
N ASN A 70 13.77 -4.93 -7.80
CA ASN A 70 14.89 -5.84 -8.02
C ASN A 70 16.16 -5.18 -7.51
N TYR A 71 16.96 -5.95 -6.75
CA TYR A 71 18.26 -5.53 -6.30
C TYR A 71 19.33 -5.90 -7.34
N ASP A 72 20.15 -4.93 -7.71
CA ASP A 72 21.33 -5.14 -8.55
C ASP A 72 22.57 -5.21 -7.66
N SER A 73 23.13 -6.41 -7.53
CA SER A 73 24.33 -6.67 -6.71
C SER A 73 25.61 -6.04 -7.28
N ILE A 74 25.63 -5.60 -8.54
CA ILE A 74 26.78 -4.92 -9.13
C ILE A 74 26.83 -3.47 -8.71
N SER A 75 25.70 -2.76 -8.84
CA SER A 75 25.58 -1.35 -8.43
C SER A 75 25.24 -1.18 -6.95
N ASN A 76 24.83 -2.24 -6.26
CA ASN A 76 24.25 -2.23 -4.92
C ASN A 76 23.03 -1.29 -4.79
N LEU A 77 22.19 -1.26 -5.82
CA LEU A 77 21.03 -0.42 -5.87
C LEU A 77 19.76 -1.25 -6.15
N TRP A 78 18.64 -0.76 -5.66
CA TRP A 78 17.33 -1.26 -6.02
C TRP A 78 16.81 -0.54 -7.26
N ALA A 79 16.25 -1.29 -8.18
CA ALA A 79 15.49 -0.74 -9.31
C ALA A 79 14.00 -0.98 -9.07
N ILE A 80 13.19 0.04 -9.27
CA ILE A 80 11.73 -0.09 -9.31
C ILE A 80 11.27 -0.16 -10.76
N SER A 81 10.22 -0.93 -10.99
CA SER A 81 9.55 -1.01 -12.28
C SER A 81 8.05 -1.23 -12.11
N ASN A 82 7.30 -0.95 -13.17
CA ASN A 82 5.85 -1.16 -13.22
C ASN A 82 5.07 -0.60 -12.03
N PRO A 83 5.33 0.61 -11.52
CA PRO A 83 4.50 1.18 -10.47
C PRO A 83 3.09 1.41 -10.99
N SER A 84 2.10 0.96 -10.23
CA SER A 84 0.70 1.16 -10.58
C SER A 84 -0.18 1.33 -9.35
N PRO A 85 -1.19 2.22 -9.40
CA PRO A 85 -2.17 2.32 -8.35
C PRO A 85 -3.09 1.09 -8.35
N ILE A 86 -3.56 0.71 -7.17
CA ILE A 86 -4.65 -0.26 -7.02
C ILE A 86 -5.98 0.43 -7.31
N ASP A 87 -6.83 -0.23 -8.10
CA ASP A 87 -8.21 0.20 -8.30
C ASP A 87 -9.09 -0.25 -7.13
N PHE A 88 -9.62 0.71 -6.38
CA PHE A 88 -10.54 0.48 -5.26
C PHE A 88 -12.01 0.65 -5.64
N THR A 89 -12.34 0.96 -6.89
CA THR A 89 -13.75 1.12 -7.31
C THR A 89 -14.62 -0.11 -7.05
N PRO A 90 -14.12 -1.35 -7.11
CA PRO A 90 -14.91 -2.53 -6.75
C PRO A 90 -15.38 -2.58 -5.29
N VAL A 91 -14.70 -1.86 -4.40
CA VAL A 91 -15.05 -1.71 -2.97
C VAL A 91 -15.41 -0.26 -2.63
N VAL A 92 -15.90 0.47 -3.62
CA VAL A 92 -16.26 1.89 -3.62
C VAL A 92 -15.03 2.79 -3.55
N ARG A 93 -14.27 2.75 -2.47
CA ARG A 93 -13.05 3.53 -2.24
C ARG A 93 -12.37 3.09 -0.94
N THR A 94 -11.18 3.62 -0.71
CA THR A 94 -10.54 3.64 0.60
C THR A 94 -10.25 5.09 1.03
N GLN A 95 -10.02 5.29 2.33
CA GLN A 95 -9.69 6.59 2.88
C GLN A 95 -8.76 6.45 4.08
N ARG A 96 -7.71 7.29 4.14
CA ARG A 96 -6.68 7.24 5.16
C ARG A 96 -6.09 5.83 5.32
N ASN A 97 -5.55 5.28 4.23
CA ASN A 97 -4.83 4.03 4.27
C ASN A 97 -3.54 4.22 5.06
N CYS A 98 -3.62 3.96 6.35
CA CYS A 98 -2.53 4.11 7.30
C CYS A 98 -1.62 2.88 7.25
N SER A 99 -1.30 2.31 8.38
CA SER A 99 -0.43 1.15 8.45
C SER A 99 -1.13 -0.16 8.02
N GLY A 100 -0.48 -1.27 8.19
CA GLY A 100 -0.98 -2.57 7.76
C GLY A 100 0.00 -3.69 8.09
N GLY A 101 -0.09 -4.80 7.36
CA GLY A 101 0.79 -5.94 7.57
C GLY A 101 0.90 -6.83 6.33
N ILE A 102 2.00 -7.57 6.26
CA ILE A 102 2.19 -8.59 5.25
C ILE A 102 1.65 -9.91 5.80
N THR A 103 0.84 -10.60 4.99
CA THR A 103 0.34 -11.91 5.36
C THR A 103 1.37 -13.01 5.05
N PRO A 104 1.30 -14.14 5.74
CA PRO A 104 2.16 -15.28 5.45
C PRO A 104 1.98 -15.88 4.06
N TRP A 105 0.85 -15.60 3.42
CA TRP A 105 0.54 -16.08 2.05
C TRP A 105 0.85 -15.04 0.95
N GLY A 106 1.52 -13.93 1.31
CA GLY A 106 2.07 -12.99 0.33
C GLY A 106 1.12 -11.91 -0.15
N THR A 107 0.06 -11.63 0.60
CA THR A 107 -0.80 -10.46 0.39
C THR A 107 -0.48 -9.35 1.40
N VAL A 108 -1.08 -8.20 1.25
CA VAL A 108 -0.91 -7.06 2.16
C VAL A 108 -2.25 -6.65 2.74
N LEU A 109 -2.33 -6.55 4.06
CA LEU A 109 -3.43 -5.93 4.77
C LEU A 109 -3.17 -4.44 4.90
N ILE A 110 -4.20 -3.63 4.65
CA ILE A 110 -4.19 -2.19 4.88
C ILE A 110 -5.32 -1.78 5.80
N GLY A 111 -5.07 -0.81 6.68
CA GLY A 111 -6.05 -0.27 7.62
C GLY A 111 -6.55 1.10 7.19
N GLU A 112 -7.88 1.30 7.19
CA GLU A 112 -8.48 2.63 7.04
C GLU A 112 -8.59 3.29 8.42
N GLU A 113 -7.75 4.30 8.70
CA GLU A 113 -7.69 5.00 10.00
C GLU A 113 -8.81 6.06 10.15
N ILE A 114 -9.98 5.81 9.61
CA ILE A 114 -11.10 6.75 9.67
C ILE A 114 -12.44 6.03 9.65
N ARG A 115 -13.46 6.68 10.22
CA ARG A 115 -14.86 6.26 10.11
C ARG A 115 -15.68 7.44 9.61
N VAL A 116 -16.05 7.42 8.35
CA VAL A 116 -17.00 8.36 7.76
C VAL A 116 -18.28 7.60 7.44
N LEU A 117 -19.43 8.23 7.66
CA LEU A 117 -20.71 7.65 7.28
C LEU A 117 -20.91 7.77 5.77
N GLY A 118 -21.49 6.75 5.17
CA GLY A 118 -21.80 6.66 3.75
C GLY A 118 -21.83 5.21 3.32
N ASP A 119 -22.86 4.83 2.60
CA ASP A 119 -23.07 3.54 1.95
C ASP A 119 -23.51 3.89 0.52
N THR A 120 -22.52 4.17 -0.33
CA THR A 120 -22.73 4.75 -1.65
C THR A 120 -23.28 3.73 -2.65
N ASN A 121 -22.89 2.48 -2.49
CA ASN A 121 -23.34 1.37 -3.34
C ASN A 121 -24.57 0.63 -2.80
N LEU A 122 -25.06 1.02 -1.61
CA LEU A 122 -26.24 0.46 -0.95
C LEU A 122 -26.14 -1.04 -0.67
N ASP A 123 -24.94 -1.54 -0.32
CA ASP A 123 -24.70 -2.93 0.03
C ASP A 123 -24.95 -3.27 1.52
N GLY A 124 -25.28 -2.25 2.31
CA GLY A 124 -25.52 -2.36 3.75
C GLY A 124 -24.26 -2.17 4.60
N HIS A 125 -23.11 -1.92 3.98
CA HIS A 125 -21.86 -1.59 4.67
C HIS A 125 -21.50 -0.13 4.44
N GLN A 126 -20.92 0.51 5.44
CA GLN A 126 -20.35 1.85 5.24
C GLN A 126 -19.12 1.79 4.34
N ASP A 127 -18.91 2.76 3.48
CA ASP A 127 -17.82 2.75 2.48
C ASP A 127 -16.42 2.63 3.09
N VAL A 128 -16.18 3.17 4.29
CA VAL A 128 -14.84 3.25 4.89
C VAL A 128 -14.80 2.89 6.37
N GLY A 129 -13.60 2.61 6.88
CA GLY A 129 -13.35 2.23 8.27
C GLY A 129 -13.13 0.72 8.42
N TRP A 130 -12.51 0.09 7.45
CA TRP A 130 -12.31 -1.35 7.38
C TRP A 130 -10.85 -1.71 7.14
N MET A 131 -10.54 -2.97 7.35
CA MET A 131 -9.33 -3.57 6.78
C MET A 131 -9.62 -4.00 5.34
N VAL A 132 -8.61 -3.86 4.48
CA VAL A 132 -8.66 -4.34 3.09
C VAL A 132 -7.43 -5.19 2.82
N GLU A 133 -7.60 -6.29 2.12
CA GLU A 133 -6.49 -7.15 1.70
C GLU A 133 -6.19 -6.92 0.22
N ILE A 134 -4.91 -6.76 -0.09
CA ILE A 134 -4.41 -6.49 -1.44
C ILE A 134 -3.66 -7.72 -1.95
N ASP A 135 -4.10 -8.25 -3.06
CA ASP A 135 -3.35 -9.18 -3.88
C ASP A 135 -2.30 -8.38 -4.67
N VAL A 136 -1.07 -8.35 -4.16
CA VAL A 136 0.02 -7.58 -4.79
C VAL A 136 0.51 -8.22 -6.08
N GLU A 137 0.31 -9.53 -6.26
CA GLU A 137 0.70 -10.22 -7.49
C GLU A 137 -0.18 -9.78 -8.66
N ASN A 138 -1.49 -9.80 -8.46
CA ASN A 138 -2.47 -9.39 -9.47
C ASN A 138 -2.82 -7.90 -9.40
N ARG A 139 -2.25 -7.16 -8.43
CA ARG A 139 -2.43 -5.71 -8.24
C ARG A 139 -3.89 -5.30 -8.12
N GLN A 140 -4.60 -5.93 -7.22
CA GLN A 140 -6.03 -5.73 -7.01
C GLN A 140 -6.44 -5.94 -5.55
N VAL A 141 -7.62 -5.48 -5.20
CA VAL A 141 -8.28 -5.88 -3.96
C VAL A 141 -8.55 -7.39 -4.00
N MET A 142 -8.31 -8.08 -2.90
CA MET A 142 -8.49 -9.53 -2.82
C MET A 142 -9.93 -9.93 -3.16
N ASN A 143 -10.05 -10.94 -4.01
CA ASN A 143 -11.32 -11.56 -4.38
C ASN A 143 -11.47 -12.91 -3.65
N TYR A 144 -12.47 -13.00 -2.77
CA TYR A 144 -12.73 -14.20 -1.99
C TYR A 144 -13.76 -15.16 -2.65
N GLY A 145 -13.99 -14.99 -3.96
CA GLY A 145 -14.85 -15.86 -4.76
C GLY A 145 -16.20 -15.26 -5.19
N ASN A 146 -16.64 -14.20 -4.50
CA ASN A 146 -17.87 -13.47 -4.83
C ASN A 146 -17.60 -12.04 -5.35
N GLY A 147 -16.37 -11.74 -5.66
CA GLY A 147 -15.88 -10.40 -6.02
C GLY A 147 -14.92 -9.84 -4.98
N PRO A 148 -14.25 -8.71 -5.30
CA PRO A 148 -13.45 -7.97 -4.33
C PRO A 148 -14.33 -7.42 -3.21
N GLU A 149 -13.86 -7.59 -1.96
CA GLU A 149 -14.58 -7.07 -0.78
C GLU A 149 -13.60 -6.67 0.33
N LYS A 150 -14.07 -5.83 1.24
CA LYS A 150 -13.34 -5.47 2.46
C LYS A 150 -13.54 -6.55 3.52
N LEU A 151 -12.70 -6.56 4.53
CA LEU A 151 -12.74 -7.57 5.61
C LEU A 151 -13.79 -7.20 6.67
N TRP A 152 -15.06 -7.25 6.30
CA TRP A 152 -16.20 -6.87 7.14
C TRP A 152 -16.21 -7.54 8.52
N LYS A 153 -15.75 -8.80 8.60
CA LYS A 153 -15.71 -9.58 9.84
C LYS A 153 -14.70 -9.09 10.86
N MET A 154 -13.75 -8.27 10.46
CA MET A 154 -12.81 -7.63 11.37
C MET A 154 -13.42 -6.43 12.13
N GLY A 155 -14.65 -6.09 11.79
CA GLY A 155 -15.35 -4.96 12.39
C GLY A 155 -14.97 -3.62 11.80
N ARG A 156 -15.84 -2.63 12.01
CA ARG A 156 -15.65 -1.27 11.52
C ARG A 156 -15.09 -0.37 12.62
N MET A 157 -13.87 0.12 12.40
CA MET A 157 -13.19 1.06 13.32
C MET A 157 -12.17 1.91 12.54
N ALA A 158 -11.50 2.84 13.20
CA ALA A 158 -10.28 3.44 12.67
C ALA A 158 -9.16 2.41 12.90
N HIS A 159 -8.76 1.73 11.83
CA HIS A 159 -7.73 0.70 11.86
C HIS A 159 -6.36 1.32 11.66
N GLU A 160 -5.45 1.09 12.60
CA GLU A 160 -4.08 1.59 12.53
C GLU A 160 -3.15 0.56 11.87
N ASN A 161 -3.21 -0.68 12.33
CA ASN A 161 -2.26 -1.71 11.92
C ASN A 161 -2.89 -3.11 11.98
N ALA A 162 -2.20 -4.08 11.36
CA ALA A 162 -2.57 -5.50 11.45
C ALA A 162 -1.33 -6.38 11.57
N ALA A 163 -1.45 -7.43 12.37
CA ALA A 163 -0.48 -8.50 12.45
C ALA A 163 -1.19 -9.84 12.27
N VAL A 164 -0.57 -10.73 11.52
CA VAL A 164 -1.08 -12.08 11.26
C VAL A 164 -0.21 -13.06 12.02
N SER A 165 -0.85 -13.88 12.87
CA SER A 165 -0.19 -15.01 13.56
C SER A 165 -0.55 -16.33 12.88
N PHE A 166 0.41 -17.23 12.81
CA PHE A 166 0.20 -18.62 12.42
C PHE A 166 -0.43 -19.41 13.56
#